data_0a43f58532dba8257d1f3ba9ee2468f7
#
_entry.id   0a43f58532dba8257d1f3ba9ee2468f7
#
_cell.length_a   1.000
_cell.length_b   1.000
_cell.length_c   1.000
_cell.angle_alpha   90.00
_cell.angle_beta   90.00
_cell.angle_gamma   90.00
#
_symmetry.space_group_name_H-M   'P 1'
#
loop_
_entity.id
_entity.type
_entity.pdbx_description
1 polymer ?
#
loop_
_entity_poly.entity_id
_entity_poly.type
_entity_poly.pdbx_seq_one_letter_code
_entity_poly.pdbx_strand_id
1 'polypeptide(L)'
;MTDTSSFTQHNTGNGAGLTINRIYTTPGVHPYDLVNWEYRDVVQTNWKNGEVIFEQRGVEFPEFWSINASTIVTTKYFRGAVGTPEREFSLRQLIDRVALTYTQAGRDHGYFATEADATIFEHEMTYMLLNQVFAFNSPVWFNVGTKSPQQVSACFILSVDDSMDSILNWYREEGLIFKGGSGAGLNLSRIRSSKELLKNSGGSASGPVSFMRGADASAGTIKSGGATRRAAKMVVLDVDHPDIEEFIETKAHEEKKIRVLRDAGFNMELGGKDINSVQYQNANNSVRVNAEFMQAVENGTNFGLRARTTGEVVEE
;
A
#
# COMPACT_ATOMS: atom_id res chain seq x y z
N MET A 1 -15.70 -11.46 18.98
CA MET A 1 -15.33 -12.84 18.63
C MET A 1 -16.26 -13.26 17.50
N THR A 2 -15.87 -13.03 16.28
CA THR A 2 -16.58 -13.51 15.10
C THR A 2 -15.84 -14.74 14.61
N ASP A 3 -16.57 -15.82 14.60
CA ASP A 3 -16.19 -17.17 14.25
C ASP A 3 -15.64 -17.21 12.81
N THR A 4 -14.36 -17.54 12.67
CA THR A 4 -13.65 -17.67 11.38
C THR A 4 -13.63 -19.12 10.88
N SER A 5 -14.52 -19.98 11.36
CA SER A 5 -14.53 -21.43 11.10
C SER A 5 -15.32 -21.88 9.87
N SER A 6 -15.74 -21.01 8.94
CA SER A 6 -16.64 -21.43 7.84
C SER A 6 -16.11 -21.26 6.42
N PHE A 7 -14.79 -21.22 6.19
CA PHE A 7 -14.23 -21.21 4.82
C PHE A 7 -13.45 -22.48 4.45
N THR A 8 -13.91 -23.64 4.91
CA THR A 8 -13.46 -24.92 4.36
C THR A 8 -14.58 -25.52 3.50
N GLN A 9 -14.97 -24.86 2.45
CA GLN A 9 -15.58 -25.59 1.33
C GLN A 9 -14.44 -26.15 0.47
N HIS A 10 -14.06 -27.40 0.73
CA HIS A 10 -13.34 -28.19 -0.24
C HIS A 10 -14.22 -28.31 -1.50
N ASN A 11 -13.90 -27.49 -2.48
CA ASN A 11 -14.49 -27.66 -3.79
C ASN A 11 -13.85 -28.91 -4.43
N THR A 12 -14.44 -30.08 -4.19
CA THR A 12 -14.13 -31.31 -4.93
C THR A 12 -14.78 -31.22 -6.31
N GLY A 13 -14.47 -30.16 -7.04
CA GLY A 13 -14.80 -30.07 -8.45
C GLY A 13 -13.91 -31.06 -9.22
N ASN A 14 -14.52 -31.96 -9.96
CA ASN A 14 -13.90 -32.86 -10.93
C ASN A 14 -13.33 -32.09 -12.14
N GLY A 15 -12.55 -31.05 -11.91
CA GLY A 15 -11.76 -30.34 -12.91
C GLY A 15 -10.32 -30.82 -12.84
N ALA A 16 -9.75 -31.25 -13.97
CA ALA A 16 -8.30 -31.44 -14.05
C ALA A 16 -7.63 -30.12 -13.62
N GLY A 17 -6.72 -30.18 -12.64
CA GLY A 17 -5.96 -29.02 -12.19
C GLY A 17 -5.12 -28.41 -13.32
N LEU A 18 -4.41 -27.36 -13.04
CA LEU A 18 -3.58 -26.66 -14.02
C LEU A 18 -2.37 -27.51 -14.43
N THR A 19 -2.16 -27.63 -15.71
CA THR A 19 -0.91 -28.14 -16.30
C THR A 19 0.03 -26.97 -16.53
N ILE A 20 1.23 -27.06 -16.00
CA ILE A 20 2.25 -25.99 -16.08
C ILE A 20 3.35 -26.41 -17.06
N ASN A 21 3.59 -25.61 -18.07
CA ASN A 21 4.67 -25.82 -19.03
C ASN A 21 5.95 -25.10 -18.57
N ARG A 22 7.11 -25.76 -18.78
CA ARG A 22 8.40 -25.11 -18.61
C ARG A 22 8.65 -24.11 -19.75
N ILE A 23 9.04 -22.90 -19.40
CA ILE A 23 9.38 -21.81 -20.33
C ILE A 23 10.84 -21.39 -20.12
N TYR A 24 11.22 -21.17 -18.87
CA TYR A 24 12.53 -20.66 -18.47
C TYR A 24 13.44 -21.73 -17.88
N THR A 25 12.90 -22.83 -17.37
CA THR A 25 13.64 -23.80 -16.58
C THR A 25 13.81 -25.14 -17.32
N THR A 26 14.83 -25.89 -16.94
CA THR A 26 15.15 -27.20 -17.50
C THR A 26 14.89 -28.29 -16.46
N PRO A 27 14.33 -29.46 -16.83
CA PRO A 27 14.14 -30.57 -15.91
C PRO A 27 15.45 -30.98 -15.24
N GLY A 28 15.41 -31.19 -13.91
CA GLY A 28 16.55 -31.64 -13.13
C GLY A 28 17.60 -30.56 -12.78
N VAL A 29 17.38 -29.31 -13.20
CA VAL A 29 18.27 -28.18 -12.88
C VAL A 29 17.50 -27.17 -12.04
N HIS A 30 18.01 -26.86 -10.84
CA HIS A 30 17.41 -25.84 -10.01
C HIS A 30 17.82 -24.43 -10.50
N PRO A 31 16.91 -23.43 -10.54
CA PRO A 31 17.25 -22.07 -11.01
C PRO A 31 18.44 -21.44 -10.29
N TYR A 32 18.63 -21.73 -9.02
CA TYR A 32 19.77 -21.20 -8.26
C TYR A 32 21.14 -21.73 -8.71
N ASP A 33 21.17 -22.86 -9.41
CA ASP A 33 22.42 -23.45 -9.91
C ASP A 33 22.89 -22.79 -11.23
N LEU A 34 22.06 -21.94 -11.81
CA LEU A 34 22.32 -21.26 -13.09
C LEU A 34 23.01 -19.90 -12.93
N VAL A 35 23.22 -19.44 -11.70
CA VAL A 35 23.78 -18.11 -11.42
C VAL A 35 24.96 -18.19 -10.46
N ASN A 36 25.90 -17.26 -10.63
CA ASN A 36 26.99 -17.07 -9.68
C ASN A 36 26.49 -16.23 -8.50
N TRP A 37 26.84 -16.67 -7.30
CA TRP A 37 26.48 -16.02 -6.04
C TRP A 37 27.67 -15.33 -5.42
N GLU A 38 27.45 -14.16 -4.83
CA GLU A 38 28.45 -13.41 -4.08
C GLU A 38 27.90 -12.87 -2.78
N TYR A 39 28.79 -12.55 -1.83
CA TYR A 39 28.45 -11.93 -0.58
C TYR A 39 28.76 -10.43 -0.63
N ARG A 40 27.85 -9.62 -0.13
CA ARG A 40 27.94 -8.17 -0.14
C ARG A 40 27.73 -7.61 1.26
N ASP A 41 28.32 -6.46 1.52
CA ASP A 41 28.05 -5.67 2.71
C ASP A 41 27.08 -4.53 2.34
N VAL A 42 25.99 -4.42 3.12
CA VAL A 42 25.01 -3.33 2.96
C VAL A 42 25.12 -2.40 4.16
N VAL A 43 25.62 -1.19 3.92
CA VAL A 43 25.76 -0.14 4.93
C VAL A 43 25.08 1.12 4.40
N GLN A 44 24.15 1.67 5.16
CA GLN A 44 23.54 2.96 4.88
C GLN A 44 23.90 3.97 5.96
N THR A 45 24.37 5.12 5.56
CA THR A 45 24.77 6.20 6.46
C THR A 45 23.88 7.43 6.25
N ASN A 46 23.72 8.21 7.30
CA ASN A 46 23.10 9.52 7.22
C ASN A 46 24.06 10.47 6.46
N TRP A 47 23.61 11.00 5.36
CA TRP A 47 24.42 11.87 4.50
C TRP A 47 24.86 13.18 5.18
N LYS A 48 24.16 13.63 6.25
CA LYS A 48 24.48 14.87 6.97
C LYS A 48 25.59 14.70 7.98
N ASN A 49 25.59 13.59 8.72
CA ASN A 49 26.52 13.39 9.87
C ASN A 49 27.35 12.11 9.77
N GLY A 50 27.18 11.29 8.73
CA GLY A 50 27.94 10.05 8.52
C GLY A 50 27.53 8.91 9.48
N GLU A 51 26.55 9.10 10.33
CA GLU A 51 26.07 8.07 11.26
C GLU A 51 25.49 6.86 10.51
N VAL A 52 25.85 5.64 10.95
CA VAL A 52 25.30 4.42 10.37
C VAL A 52 23.83 4.26 10.76
N ILE A 53 22.94 4.28 9.78
CA ILE A 53 21.50 4.08 9.95
C ILE A 53 21.14 2.60 9.86
N PHE A 54 21.80 1.85 8.99
CA PHE A 54 21.56 0.43 8.77
C PHE A 54 22.88 -0.25 8.36
N GLU A 55 23.12 -1.43 8.93
CA GLU A 55 24.25 -2.27 8.57
C GLU A 55 23.86 -3.74 8.61
N GLN A 56 24.16 -4.46 7.52
CA GLN A 56 24.11 -5.93 7.46
C GLN A 56 25.20 -6.40 6.52
N ARG A 57 26.12 -7.22 7.03
CA ARG A 57 27.25 -7.75 6.29
C ARG A 57 26.99 -9.16 5.81
N GLY A 58 27.70 -9.55 4.74
CA GLY A 58 27.66 -10.91 4.21
C GLY A 58 26.30 -11.33 3.67
N VAL A 59 25.53 -10.41 3.06
CA VAL A 59 24.28 -10.75 2.40
C VAL A 59 24.54 -11.39 1.05
N GLU A 60 23.85 -12.49 0.75
CA GLU A 60 24.06 -13.29 -0.45
C GLU A 60 23.12 -12.87 -1.58
N PHE A 61 23.69 -12.51 -2.74
CA PHE A 61 22.95 -12.14 -3.95
C PHE A 61 23.63 -12.71 -5.20
N PRO A 62 22.88 -12.88 -6.33
CA PRO A 62 23.53 -13.17 -7.61
C PRO A 62 24.42 -12.01 -8.03
N GLU A 63 25.56 -12.32 -8.64
CA GLU A 63 26.57 -11.35 -9.09
C GLU A 63 25.96 -10.25 -9.99
N PHE A 64 25.00 -10.59 -10.85
CA PHE A 64 24.39 -9.65 -11.79
C PHE A 64 23.39 -8.66 -11.17
N TRP A 65 22.98 -8.88 -9.91
CA TRP A 65 22.09 -7.92 -9.22
C TRP A 65 22.83 -6.63 -8.92
N SER A 66 22.21 -5.49 -9.20
CA SER A 66 22.82 -4.19 -8.89
C SER A 66 22.96 -4.00 -7.37
N ILE A 67 23.96 -3.21 -6.96
CA ILE A 67 24.17 -2.82 -5.56
C ILE A 67 22.91 -2.14 -5.02
N ASN A 68 22.25 -1.30 -5.81
CA ASN A 68 21.04 -0.62 -5.40
C ASN A 68 19.89 -1.62 -5.13
N ALA A 69 19.67 -2.60 -6.01
CA ALA A 69 18.64 -3.61 -5.83
C ALA A 69 18.88 -4.46 -4.57
N SER A 70 20.11 -4.94 -4.35
CA SER A 70 20.47 -5.69 -3.15
C SER A 70 20.33 -4.87 -1.88
N THR A 71 20.67 -3.58 -1.90
CA THR A 71 20.47 -2.66 -0.78
C THR A 71 19.00 -2.50 -0.44
N ILE A 72 18.14 -2.28 -1.45
CA ILE A 72 16.69 -2.15 -1.24
C ILE A 72 16.11 -3.44 -0.67
N VAL A 73 16.45 -4.60 -1.22
CA VAL A 73 15.95 -5.89 -0.74
C VAL A 73 16.39 -6.14 0.68
N THR A 74 17.67 -5.93 1.00
CA THR A 74 18.22 -6.14 2.35
C THR A 74 17.55 -5.24 3.38
N THR A 75 17.40 -3.95 3.07
CA THR A 75 16.89 -2.96 4.03
C THR A 75 15.37 -2.99 4.19
N LYS A 76 14.63 -3.42 3.17
CA LYS A 76 13.15 -3.33 3.14
C LYS A 76 12.45 -4.68 3.22
N TYR A 77 12.98 -5.73 2.59
CA TYR A 77 12.26 -6.97 2.36
C TYR A 77 12.77 -8.19 3.14
N PHE A 78 14.04 -8.23 3.53
CA PHE A 78 14.52 -9.29 4.41
C PHE A 78 13.80 -9.26 5.76
N ARG A 79 13.33 -10.41 6.21
CA ARG A 79 12.61 -10.60 7.47
C ARG A 79 13.54 -10.96 8.62
N GLY A 80 13.01 -10.85 9.83
CA GLY A 80 13.79 -11.00 11.07
C GLY A 80 14.50 -9.70 11.49
N ALA A 81 14.78 -9.54 12.77
CA ALA A 81 15.54 -8.41 13.28
C ALA A 81 17.03 -8.58 12.95
N VAL A 82 17.68 -7.51 12.53
CA VAL A 82 19.13 -7.52 12.26
C VAL A 82 19.88 -7.99 13.50
N GLY A 83 20.84 -8.88 13.32
CA GLY A 83 21.64 -9.47 14.42
C GLY A 83 20.99 -10.66 15.13
N THR A 84 19.81 -11.12 14.69
CA THR A 84 19.17 -12.34 15.22
C THR A 84 19.28 -13.51 14.23
N PRO A 85 19.18 -14.77 14.71
CA PRO A 85 19.21 -15.95 13.84
C PRO A 85 18.08 -16.01 12.81
N GLU A 86 16.96 -15.34 13.09
CA GLU A 86 15.78 -15.28 12.22
C GLU A 86 15.93 -14.28 11.07
N ARG A 87 17.02 -13.49 11.08
CA ARG A 87 17.26 -12.50 10.03
C ARG A 87 17.65 -13.16 8.73
N GLU A 88 16.88 -12.92 7.67
CA GLU A 88 17.24 -13.29 6.31
C GLU A 88 18.53 -12.58 5.89
N PHE A 89 19.40 -13.30 5.20
CA PHE A 89 20.67 -12.78 4.67
C PHE A 89 20.90 -13.16 3.21
N SER A 90 20.06 -14.00 2.63
CA SER A 90 20.19 -14.48 1.26
C SER A 90 18.92 -14.17 0.44
N LEU A 91 19.11 -13.78 -0.81
CA LEU A 91 18.00 -13.65 -1.76
C LEU A 91 17.27 -14.99 -1.96
N ARG A 92 17.97 -16.13 -1.82
CA ARG A 92 17.35 -17.47 -1.84
C ARG A 92 16.27 -17.58 -0.77
N GLN A 93 16.58 -17.21 0.46
CA GLN A 93 15.63 -17.28 1.58
C GLN A 93 14.39 -16.43 1.32
N LEU A 94 14.55 -15.24 0.77
CA LEU A 94 13.44 -14.37 0.42
C LEU A 94 12.56 -14.98 -0.67
N ILE A 95 13.16 -15.47 -1.75
CA ILE A 95 12.44 -16.09 -2.87
C ILE A 95 11.75 -17.37 -2.41
N ASP A 96 12.46 -18.25 -1.72
CA ASP A 96 11.92 -19.52 -1.21
C ASP A 96 10.73 -19.29 -0.29
N ARG A 97 10.84 -18.33 0.62
CA ARG A 97 9.73 -17.99 1.51
C ARG A 97 8.44 -17.69 0.76
N VAL A 98 8.53 -16.99 -0.38
CA VAL A 98 7.38 -16.64 -1.19
C VAL A 98 7.00 -17.80 -2.12
N ALA A 99 7.94 -18.32 -2.93
CA ALA A 99 7.66 -19.34 -3.95
C ALA A 99 7.14 -20.64 -3.33
N LEU A 100 7.76 -21.11 -2.24
CA LEU A 100 7.32 -22.33 -1.55
C LEU A 100 5.95 -22.16 -0.91
N THR A 101 5.64 -20.97 -0.35
CA THR A 101 4.32 -20.69 0.24
C THR A 101 3.23 -20.72 -0.83
N TYR A 102 3.44 -20.08 -1.98
CA TYR A 102 2.48 -20.12 -3.08
C TYR A 102 2.31 -21.53 -3.65
N THR A 103 3.42 -22.25 -3.84
CA THR A 103 3.38 -23.63 -4.33
C THR A 103 2.63 -24.54 -3.37
N GLN A 104 2.89 -24.42 -2.05
CA GLN A 104 2.18 -25.19 -1.04
C GLN A 104 0.68 -24.85 -1.01
N ALA A 105 0.33 -23.58 -1.08
CA ALA A 105 -1.07 -23.18 -1.19
C ALA A 105 -1.74 -23.78 -2.44
N GLY A 106 -1.04 -23.83 -3.56
CA GLY A 106 -1.52 -24.50 -4.78
C GLY A 106 -1.76 -25.99 -4.60
N ARG A 107 -0.87 -26.67 -3.86
CA ARG A 107 -1.04 -28.10 -3.48
C ARG A 107 -2.26 -28.29 -2.58
N ASP A 108 -2.34 -27.50 -1.51
CA ASP A 108 -3.41 -27.60 -0.49
C ASP A 108 -4.81 -27.34 -1.08
N HIS A 109 -4.89 -26.51 -2.10
CA HIS A 109 -6.15 -26.17 -2.78
C HIS A 109 -6.38 -26.94 -4.10
N GLY A 110 -5.50 -27.88 -4.44
CA GLY A 110 -5.68 -28.72 -5.64
C GLY A 110 -5.59 -27.94 -6.96
N TYR A 111 -4.76 -26.90 -7.04
CA TYR A 111 -4.63 -26.07 -8.24
C TYR A 111 -3.81 -26.76 -9.35
N PHE A 112 -2.95 -27.69 -9.02
CA PHE A 112 -2.10 -28.39 -9.98
C PHE A 112 -2.71 -29.72 -10.43
N ALA A 113 -2.54 -30.08 -11.70
CA ALA A 113 -2.98 -31.36 -12.22
C ALA A 113 -2.13 -32.53 -11.66
N THR A 114 -0.84 -32.31 -11.46
CA THR A 114 0.11 -33.29 -10.93
C THR A 114 1.13 -32.64 -9.99
N GLU A 115 1.84 -33.44 -9.21
CA GLU A 115 2.97 -32.96 -8.39
C GLU A 115 4.12 -32.45 -9.28
N ALA A 116 4.27 -32.98 -10.48
CA ALA A 116 5.25 -32.45 -11.43
C ALA A 116 4.90 -31.01 -11.86
N ASP A 117 3.61 -30.69 -12.05
CA ASP A 117 3.16 -29.34 -12.34
C ASP A 117 3.45 -28.37 -11.18
N ALA A 118 3.25 -28.80 -9.96
CA ALA A 118 3.61 -28.02 -8.77
C ALA A 118 5.12 -27.69 -8.73
N THR A 119 5.96 -28.69 -9.02
CA THR A 119 7.43 -28.48 -9.07
C THR A 119 7.84 -27.57 -10.23
N ILE A 120 7.18 -27.69 -11.38
CA ILE A 120 7.43 -26.79 -12.51
C ILE A 120 7.05 -25.36 -12.13
N PHE A 121 5.88 -25.15 -11.54
CA PHE A 121 5.44 -23.85 -11.06
C PHE A 121 6.44 -23.20 -10.10
N GLU A 122 6.94 -23.97 -9.13
CA GLU A 122 7.94 -23.52 -8.18
C GLU A 122 9.24 -23.07 -8.87
N HIS A 123 9.77 -23.89 -9.78
CA HIS A 123 11.00 -23.57 -10.51
C HIS A 123 10.83 -22.37 -11.44
N GLU A 124 9.72 -22.29 -12.20
CA GLU A 124 9.45 -21.17 -13.09
C GLU A 124 9.32 -19.86 -12.30
N MET A 125 8.57 -19.86 -11.18
CA MET A 125 8.43 -18.70 -10.30
C MET A 125 9.78 -18.28 -9.71
N THR A 126 10.55 -19.24 -9.20
CA THR A 126 11.89 -18.99 -8.65
C THR A 126 12.82 -18.39 -9.70
N TYR A 127 12.83 -18.92 -10.93
CA TYR A 127 13.63 -18.37 -12.02
C TYR A 127 13.23 -16.94 -12.35
N MET A 128 11.93 -16.68 -12.50
CA MET A 128 11.43 -15.36 -12.87
C MET A 128 11.74 -14.30 -11.80
N LEU A 129 11.61 -14.63 -10.52
CA LEU A 129 11.96 -13.72 -9.41
C LEU A 129 13.47 -13.49 -9.33
N LEU A 130 14.27 -14.55 -9.45
CA LEU A 130 15.72 -14.50 -9.42
C LEU A 130 16.30 -13.61 -10.53
N ASN A 131 15.77 -13.77 -11.74
CA ASN A 131 16.24 -13.06 -12.94
C ASN A 131 15.50 -11.73 -13.19
N GLN A 132 14.70 -11.26 -12.23
CA GLN A 132 13.98 -9.98 -12.30
C GLN A 132 13.03 -9.88 -13.51
N VAL A 133 12.47 -11.00 -13.96
CA VAL A 133 11.46 -11.03 -15.03
C VAL A 133 10.17 -10.37 -14.53
N PHE A 134 9.82 -10.58 -13.27
CA PHE A 134 8.78 -9.86 -12.55
C PHE A 134 9.13 -9.72 -11.06
N ALA A 135 8.40 -8.88 -10.37
CA ALA A 135 8.42 -8.79 -8.92
C ALA A 135 7.00 -8.67 -8.38
N PHE A 136 6.74 -9.31 -7.24
CA PHE A 136 5.52 -9.09 -6.50
C PHE A 136 5.45 -7.69 -5.91
N ASN A 137 4.24 -7.25 -5.57
CA ASN A 137 4.04 -6.04 -4.77
C ASN A 137 4.63 -6.18 -3.37
N SER A 138 4.91 -5.05 -2.71
CA SER A 138 5.56 -5.02 -1.40
C SER A 138 4.84 -5.83 -0.31
N PRO A 139 3.50 -5.85 -0.18
CA PRO A 139 2.81 -6.68 0.81
C PRO A 139 3.11 -8.17 0.71
N VAL A 140 3.28 -8.73 -0.49
CA VAL A 140 3.71 -10.12 -0.68
C VAL A 140 5.07 -10.34 -0.03
N TRP A 141 6.06 -9.50 -0.36
CA TRP A 141 7.40 -9.58 0.21
C TRP A 141 7.42 -9.39 1.74
N PHE A 142 6.48 -8.60 2.29
CA PHE A 142 6.42 -8.36 3.73
C PHE A 142 5.76 -9.50 4.51
N ASN A 143 4.76 -10.15 3.95
CA ASN A 143 3.84 -10.98 4.72
C ASN A 143 3.86 -12.46 4.33
N VAL A 144 4.01 -12.80 3.02
CA VAL A 144 3.88 -14.18 2.55
C VAL A 144 4.97 -15.07 3.13
N GLY A 145 4.57 -16.20 3.68
CA GLY A 145 5.45 -17.17 4.32
C GLY A 145 6.03 -16.71 5.66
N THR A 146 5.54 -15.62 6.24
CA THR A 146 5.89 -15.16 7.59
C THR A 146 4.83 -15.57 8.61
N LYS A 147 5.11 -15.35 9.90
CA LYS A 147 4.15 -15.53 11.00
C LYS A 147 3.08 -14.45 11.07
N SER A 148 3.20 -13.37 10.27
CA SER A 148 2.21 -12.31 10.18
C SER A 148 0.97 -12.78 9.43
N PRO A 149 -0.20 -12.15 9.64
CA PRO A 149 -1.36 -12.38 8.77
C PRO A 149 -0.99 -12.20 7.31
N GLN A 150 -1.38 -13.16 6.47
CA GLN A 150 -0.99 -13.15 5.06
C GLN A 150 -1.73 -12.03 4.33
N GLN A 151 -0.99 -11.13 3.68
CA GLN A 151 -1.53 -10.04 2.88
C GLN A 151 -0.81 -10.02 1.53
N VAL A 152 -1.58 -10.20 0.46
CA VAL A 152 -1.04 -10.31 -0.90
C VAL A 152 -1.44 -9.13 -1.81
N SER A 153 -2.42 -8.32 -1.39
CA SER A 153 -2.89 -7.18 -2.17
C SER A 153 -2.21 -5.89 -1.74
N ALA A 154 -1.74 -5.10 -2.71
CA ALA A 154 -1.07 -3.83 -2.44
C ALA A 154 -2.05 -2.69 -2.14
N CYS A 155 -3.21 -2.71 -2.77
CA CYS A 155 -4.17 -1.61 -2.71
C CYS A 155 -5.59 -2.13 -2.54
N PHE A 156 -6.36 -1.40 -1.74
CA PHE A 156 -7.78 -1.65 -1.50
C PHE A 156 -8.58 -0.39 -1.85
N ILE A 157 -9.72 -0.58 -2.49
CA ILE A 157 -10.69 0.47 -2.72
C ILE A 157 -11.80 0.29 -1.69
N LEU A 158 -12.00 1.33 -0.88
CA LEU A 158 -13.02 1.38 0.14
C LEU A 158 -14.21 2.25 -0.31
N SER A 159 -15.30 2.16 0.43
CA SER A 159 -16.50 2.97 0.24
C SER A 159 -16.89 3.60 1.57
N VAL A 160 -17.41 4.82 1.51
CA VAL A 160 -17.94 5.52 2.67
C VAL A 160 -19.28 6.14 2.30
N ASP A 161 -20.26 6.00 3.18
CA ASP A 161 -21.57 6.64 3.08
C ASP A 161 -21.66 7.80 4.08
N ASP A 162 -22.63 8.68 3.88
CA ASP A 162 -22.87 9.87 4.68
C ASP A 162 -23.53 9.55 6.03
N SER A 163 -22.86 8.72 6.84
CA SER A 163 -23.26 8.37 8.20
C SER A 163 -22.04 8.21 9.11
N MET A 164 -22.19 8.53 10.40
CA MET A 164 -21.09 8.40 11.36
C MET A 164 -20.56 6.99 11.46
N ASP A 165 -21.45 5.98 11.43
CA ASP A 165 -21.04 4.58 11.49
C ASP A 165 -20.16 4.20 10.30
N SER A 166 -20.53 4.62 9.08
CA SER A 166 -19.74 4.36 7.89
C SER A 166 -18.41 5.11 7.92
N ILE A 167 -18.39 6.36 8.38
CA ILE A 167 -17.16 7.16 8.49
C ILE A 167 -16.21 6.57 9.52
N LEU A 168 -16.68 6.15 10.68
CA LEU A 168 -15.84 5.51 11.71
C LEU A 168 -15.36 4.13 11.26
N ASN A 169 -16.20 3.36 10.54
CA ASN A 169 -15.79 2.09 9.97
C ASN A 169 -14.70 2.28 8.89
N TRP A 170 -14.79 3.31 8.07
CA TRP A 170 -13.72 3.68 7.13
C TRP A 170 -12.37 3.82 7.85
N TYR A 171 -12.29 4.56 8.98
CA TYR A 171 -11.03 4.71 9.74
C TYR A 171 -10.49 3.37 10.23
N ARG A 172 -11.39 2.49 10.69
CA ARG A 172 -11.05 1.15 11.17
C ARG A 172 -10.49 0.27 10.05
N GLU A 173 -11.15 0.24 8.90
CA GLU A 173 -10.74 -0.57 7.74
C GLU A 173 -9.38 -0.12 7.21
N GLU A 174 -9.19 1.19 7.00
CA GLU A 174 -7.89 1.74 6.61
C GLU A 174 -6.79 1.34 7.59
N GLY A 175 -7.05 1.45 8.88
CA GLY A 175 -6.08 1.10 9.91
C GLY A 175 -5.61 -0.35 9.81
N LEU A 176 -6.51 -1.29 9.55
CA LEU A 176 -6.19 -2.71 9.36
C LEU A 176 -5.39 -2.95 8.07
N ILE A 177 -5.77 -2.27 6.98
CA ILE A 177 -5.06 -2.34 5.69
C ILE A 177 -3.63 -1.80 5.83
N PHE A 178 -3.44 -0.65 6.46
CA PHE A 178 -2.12 -0.06 6.68
C PHE A 178 -1.25 -0.92 7.58
N LYS A 179 -1.83 -1.57 8.60
CA LYS A 179 -1.11 -2.52 9.46
C LYS A 179 -0.52 -3.67 8.66
N GLY A 180 -1.21 -4.16 7.62
CA GLY A 180 -0.74 -5.17 6.68
C GLY A 180 0.27 -4.66 5.64
N GLY A 181 0.59 -3.36 5.63
CA GLY A 181 1.53 -2.76 4.67
C GLY A 181 0.93 -2.43 3.31
N SER A 182 -0.40 -2.50 3.18
CA SER A 182 -1.13 -2.17 1.95
C SER A 182 -1.60 -0.72 1.94
N GLY A 183 -2.00 -0.23 0.77
CA GLY A 183 -2.61 1.08 0.58
C GLY A 183 -4.12 1.02 0.51
N ALA A 184 -4.78 2.12 0.83
CA ALA A 184 -6.23 2.28 0.71
C ALA A 184 -6.58 3.56 -0.05
N GLY A 185 -7.64 3.46 -0.86
CA GLY A 185 -8.19 4.60 -1.58
C GLY A 185 -9.71 4.61 -1.52
N LEU A 186 -10.31 5.79 -1.48
CA LEU A 186 -11.76 5.93 -1.52
C LEU A 186 -12.19 7.28 -2.07
N ASN A 187 -13.44 7.33 -2.54
CA ASN A 187 -14.10 8.55 -2.96
C ASN A 187 -14.98 9.08 -1.81
N LEU A 188 -14.75 10.32 -1.40
CA LEU A 188 -15.45 10.99 -0.30
C LEU A 188 -16.73 11.73 -0.75
N SER A 189 -17.04 11.73 -2.04
CA SER A 189 -18.09 12.58 -2.62
C SER A 189 -19.51 12.25 -2.15
N ARG A 190 -19.72 11.09 -1.51
CA ARG A 190 -21.02 10.78 -0.89
C ARG A 190 -21.26 11.51 0.43
N ILE A 191 -20.20 11.95 1.10
CA ILE A 191 -20.31 12.72 2.34
C ILE A 191 -20.84 14.11 1.99
N ARG A 192 -21.87 14.56 2.70
CA ARG A 192 -22.45 15.90 2.51
C ARG A 192 -21.44 17.00 2.75
N SER A 193 -21.60 18.11 2.06
CA SER A 193 -20.73 19.27 2.17
C SER A 193 -20.83 19.95 3.54
N SER A 194 -19.73 20.58 3.95
CA SER A 194 -19.68 21.47 5.12
C SER A 194 -20.65 22.67 5.00
N LYS A 195 -21.08 23.00 3.78
CA LYS A 195 -22.04 24.08 3.48
C LYS A 195 -23.51 23.62 3.63
N GLU A 196 -23.77 22.31 3.82
CA GLU A 196 -25.11 21.75 3.94
C GLU A 196 -25.59 21.75 5.40
N LEU A 197 -26.86 22.10 5.62
CA LEU A 197 -27.46 22.20 6.96
C LEU A 197 -27.85 20.81 7.50
N LEU A 198 -27.61 20.60 8.77
CA LEU A 198 -28.12 19.44 9.51
C LEU A 198 -29.59 19.67 9.90
N LYS A 199 -30.51 18.94 9.26
CA LYS A 199 -31.97 19.11 9.44
C LYS A 199 -32.43 18.97 10.88
N ASN A 200 -31.77 18.14 11.69
CA ASN A 200 -32.19 17.82 13.06
C ASN A 200 -31.56 18.69 14.14
N SER A 201 -30.37 19.28 13.90
CA SER A 201 -29.62 20.05 14.90
C SER A 201 -29.49 21.53 14.57
N GLY A 202 -29.86 21.95 13.35
CA GLY A 202 -29.79 23.34 12.93
C GLY A 202 -28.39 23.89 12.69
N GLY A 203 -27.35 23.04 12.76
CA GLY A 203 -25.96 23.41 12.45
C GLY A 203 -25.53 22.98 11.04
N SER A 204 -24.36 23.43 10.60
CA SER A 204 -23.72 22.95 9.37
C SER A 204 -23.03 21.61 9.56
N ALA A 205 -22.91 20.84 8.49
CA ALA A 205 -22.18 19.58 8.49
C ALA A 205 -20.66 19.78 8.59
N SER A 206 -19.93 18.71 8.95
CA SER A 206 -18.46 18.79 9.04
C SER A 206 -17.76 18.77 7.69
N GLY A 207 -18.37 18.14 6.69
CA GLY A 207 -17.83 17.98 5.35
C GLY A 207 -16.72 16.94 5.22
N PRO A 208 -16.41 16.51 3.98
CA PRO A 208 -15.42 15.47 3.72
C PRO A 208 -13.99 15.87 4.12
N VAL A 209 -13.59 17.13 3.97
CA VAL A 209 -12.25 17.61 4.32
C VAL A 209 -12.00 17.50 5.81
N SER A 210 -13.00 17.78 6.64
CA SER A 210 -12.89 17.63 8.09
C SER A 210 -12.71 16.16 8.51
N PHE A 211 -13.49 15.23 7.95
CA PHE A 211 -13.33 13.80 8.22
C PHE A 211 -12.02 13.23 7.67
N MET A 212 -11.58 13.74 6.51
CA MET A 212 -10.28 13.37 5.93
C MET A 212 -9.13 13.69 6.89
N ARG A 213 -9.20 14.76 7.66
CA ARG A 213 -8.20 15.13 8.66
C ARG A 213 -8.05 14.06 9.75
N GLY A 214 -9.17 13.55 10.27
CA GLY A 214 -9.16 12.47 11.27
C GLY A 214 -8.54 11.18 10.73
N ALA A 215 -8.92 10.80 9.50
CA ALA A 215 -8.36 9.64 8.82
C ALA A 215 -6.86 9.80 8.51
N ASP A 216 -6.40 11.00 8.15
CA ASP A 216 -4.98 11.27 7.89
C ASP A 216 -4.13 11.17 9.16
N ALA A 217 -4.63 11.73 10.27
CA ALA A 217 -3.98 11.62 11.57
C ALA A 217 -3.87 10.14 12.04
N SER A 218 -4.94 9.35 11.86
CA SER A 218 -4.92 7.92 12.14
C SER A 218 -3.87 7.19 11.29
N ALA A 219 -3.85 7.45 9.99
CA ALA A 219 -2.88 6.87 9.06
C ALA A 219 -1.42 7.17 9.46
N GLY A 220 -1.14 8.40 9.91
CA GLY A 220 0.18 8.82 10.36
C GLY A 220 0.69 8.09 11.60
N THR A 221 -0.19 7.52 12.43
CA THR A 221 0.17 6.79 13.64
C THR A 221 0.44 5.31 13.42
N ILE A 222 -0.05 4.74 12.32
CA ILE A 222 0.04 3.30 12.04
C ILE A 222 1.32 2.98 11.30
N LYS A 223 2.17 2.18 11.93
CA LYS A 223 3.39 1.65 11.31
C LYS A 223 3.11 0.25 10.77
N SER A 224 3.31 0.06 9.46
CA SER A 224 3.20 -1.26 8.85
C SER A 224 4.37 -2.17 9.25
N GLY A 225 4.06 -3.40 9.60
CA GLY A 225 4.93 -4.59 9.71
C GLY A 225 6.42 -4.44 10.00
N GLY A 226 6.84 -3.51 10.87
CA GLY A 226 8.23 -3.40 11.27
C GLY A 226 8.97 -2.15 10.81
N ALA A 227 8.32 -1.04 10.53
CA ALA A 227 8.95 0.28 10.63
C ALA A 227 9.27 1.11 9.39
N THR A 228 9.07 0.66 8.17
CA THR A 228 9.66 1.45 7.07
C THR A 228 8.70 1.97 6.00
N ARG A 229 7.44 1.58 6.03
CA ARG A 229 6.46 2.09 5.06
C ARG A 229 5.43 2.99 5.74
N ARG A 230 5.31 4.22 5.24
CA ARG A 230 4.19 5.10 5.58
C ARG A 230 2.91 4.54 4.98
N ALA A 231 1.78 4.84 5.60
CA ALA A 231 0.46 4.58 5.03
C ALA A 231 0.39 5.15 3.60
N ALA A 232 -0.02 4.33 2.65
CA ALA A 232 -0.25 4.76 1.28
C ALA A 232 -1.75 4.99 1.12
N LYS A 233 -2.16 6.26 1.12
CA LYS A 233 -3.56 6.68 1.09
C LYS A 233 -3.84 7.53 -0.13
N MET A 234 -4.99 7.30 -0.77
CA MET A 234 -5.55 8.19 -1.78
C MET A 234 -6.98 8.57 -1.38
N VAL A 235 -7.31 9.83 -1.51
CA VAL A 235 -8.68 10.34 -1.39
C VAL A 235 -9.09 11.03 -2.67
N VAL A 236 -10.31 10.77 -3.09
CA VAL A 236 -10.90 11.33 -4.30
C VAL A 236 -12.11 12.18 -3.91
N LEU A 237 -12.27 13.33 -4.55
CA LEU A 237 -13.49 14.14 -4.49
C LEU A 237 -13.94 14.47 -5.91
N ASP A 238 -15.24 14.39 -6.15
CA ASP A 238 -15.82 14.72 -7.44
C ASP A 238 -15.83 16.24 -7.62
N VAL A 239 -15.57 16.68 -8.84
CA VAL A 239 -15.42 18.10 -9.17
C VAL A 239 -16.67 18.95 -8.90
N ASP A 240 -17.86 18.32 -8.88
CA ASP A 240 -19.13 18.98 -8.59
C ASP A 240 -19.48 19.04 -7.09
N HIS A 241 -18.55 18.62 -6.20
CA HIS A 241 -18.78 18.68 -4.76
C HIS A 241 -18.63 20.12 -4.23
N PRO A 242 -19.54 20.64 -3.37
CA PRO A 242 -19.43 22.01 -2.88
C PRO A 242 -18.18 22.35 -2.08
N ASP A 243 -17.47 21.35 -1.51
CA ASP A 243 -16.20 21.54 -0.80
C ASP A 243 -14.97 21.32 -1.70
N ILE A 244 -15.14 21.29 -3.03
CA ILE A 244 -14.05 20.93 -3.95
C ILE A 244 -12.87 21.90 -3.91
N GLU A 245 -13.12 23.18 -3.80
CA GLU A 245 -12.07 24.20 -3.74
C GLU A 245 -11.23 24.05 -2.46
N GLU A 246 -11.88 23.88 -1.31
CA GLU A 246 -11.20 23.61 -0.04
C GLU A 246 -10.35 22.35 -0.15
N PHE A 247 -10.89 21.28 -0.75
CA PHE A 247 -10.19 20.03 -0.95
C PHE A 247 -8.93 20.20 -1.81
N ILE A 248 -9.00 20.95 -2.90
CA ILE A 248 -7.87 21.23 -3.80
C ILE A 248 -6.78 22.03 -3.06
N GLU A 249 -7.17 23.06 -2.31
CA GLU A 249 -6.24 23.95 -1.64
C GLU A 249 -5.63 23.40 -0.37
N THR A 250 -6.22 22.38 0.23
CA THR A 250 -5.82 21.79 1.52
C THR A 250 -4.32 21.57 1.62
N LYS A 251 -3.72 20.91 0.64
CA LYS A 251 -2.28 20.59 0.68
C LYS A 251 -1.40 21.81 0.45
N ALA A 252 -1.80 22.71 -0.46
CA ALA A 252 -1.06 23.95 -0.70
C ALA A 252 -1.04 24.85 0.54
N HIS A 253 -2.14 24.85 1.29
CA HIS A 253 -2.23 25.58 2.55
C HIS A 253 -1.31 25.02 3.63
N GLU A 254 -1.28 23.69 3.79
CA GLU A 254 -0.38 23.02 4.74
C GLU A 254 1.10 23.18 4.35
N GLU A 255 1.43 23.18 3.06
CA GLU A 255 2.79 23.44 2.58
C GLU A 255 3.28 24.85 2.95
N LYS A 256 2.40 25.84 2.92
CA LYS A 256 2.75 27.19 3.43
C LYS A 256 3.09 27.16 4.92
N LYS A 257 2.32 26.42 5.73
CA LYS A 257 2.62 26.24 7.17
C LYS A 257 3.98 25.56 7.37
N ILE A 258 4.29 24.52 6.60
CA ILE A 258 5.60 23.83 6.68
C ILE A 258 6.74 24.81 6.47
N ARG A 259 6.64 25.70 5.47
CA ARG A 259 7.69 26.69 5.19
C ARG A 259 7.87 27.65 6.36
N VAL A 260 6.78 28.21 6.88
CA VAL A 260 6.83 29.14 8.03
C VAL A 260 7.41 28.46 9.28
N LEU A 261 6.98 27.26 9.59
CA LEU A 261 7.46 26.51 10.74
C LEU A 261 8.94 26.16 10.60
N ARG A 262 9.38 25.74 9.41
CA ARG A 262 10.80 25.48 9.12
C ARG A 262 11.65 26.74 9.31
N ASP A 263 11.18 27.89 8.79
CA ASP A 263 11.90 29.16 8.91
C ASP A 263 11.95 29.66 10.38
N ALA A 264 10.97 29.24 11.20
CA ALA A 264 10.97 29.44 12.66
C ALA A 264 11.84 28.42 13.44
N GLY A 265 12.51 27.49 12.77
CA GLY A 265 13.45 26.55 13.38
C GLY A 265 12.87 25.18 13.78
N PHE A 266 11.61 24.88 13.42
CA PHE A 266 11.03 23.55 13.66
C PHE A 266 11.57 22.52 12.67
N ASN A 267 11.70 21.26 13.13
CA ASN A 267 12.18 20.16 12.28
C ASN A 267 11.05 19.60 11.40
N MET A 268 10.86 20.21 10.24
CA MET A 268 9.83 19.87 9.26
C MET A 268 10.28 18.86 8.20
N GLU A 269 11.42 18.17 8.40
CA GLU A 269 11.87 17.11 7.50
C GLU A 269 10.97 15.87 7.62
N LEU A 270 10.95 15.07 6.54
CA LEU A 270 10.27 13.78 6.54
C LEU A 270 10.85 12.87 7.65
N GLY A 271 10.05 12.59 8.68
CA GLY A 271 10.50 11.85 9.87
C GLY A 271 10.99 12.74 11.02
N GLY A 272 11.02 14.06 10.84
CA GLY A 272 11.26 15.03 11.91
C GLY A 272 10.18 14.99 12.99
N LYS A 273 10.50 15.52 14.18
CA LYS A 273 9.57 15.50 15.31
C LYS A 273 8.34 16.38 15.07
N ASP A 274 8.51 17.49 14.35
CA ASP A 274 7.51 18.54 14.26
C ASP A 274 6.61 18.40 13.04
N ILE A 275 6.97 17.59 12.02
CA ILE A 275 6.18 17.37 10.80
C ILE A 275 4.79 16.78 11.11
N ASN A 276 4.64 16.07 12.23
CA ASN A 276 3.36 15.50 12.64
C ASN A 276 2.34 16.55 13.11
N SER A 277 2.76 17.80 13.35
CA SER A 277 1.86 18.92 13.65
C SER A 277 1.13 19.45 12.41
N VAL A 278 1.59 19.10 11.20
CA VAL A 278 1.01 19.50 9.93
C VAL A 278 0.08 18.40 9.44
N GLN A 279 -1.09 18.80 8.95
CA GLN A 279 -2.18 17.89 8.56
C GLN A 279 -2.06 17.45 7.10
N TYR A 280 -2.84 16.44 6.71
CA TYR A 280 -3.01 15.94 5.34
C TYR A 280 -1.70 15.49 4.66
N GLN A 281 -0.72 15.01 5.44
CA GLN A 281 0.59 14.59 4.90
C GLN A 281 0.64 13.15 4.42
N ASN A 282 -0.34 12.32 4.80
CA ASN A 282 -0.34 10.88 4.52
C ASN A 282 -1.19 10.48 3.32
N ALA A 283 -2.02 11.39 2.79
CA ALA A 283 -2.91 11.14 1.68
C ALA A 283 -2.47 11.87 0.40
N ASN A 284 -2.68 11.25 -0.75
CA ASN A 284 -2.72 11.91 -2.04
C ASN A 284 -4.16 12.32 -2.35
N ASN A 285 -4.36 13.57 -2.79
CA ASN A 285 -5.66 14.10 -3.17
C ASN A 285 -5.83 14.03 -4.69
N SER A 286 -6.97 13.54 -5.15
CA SER A 286 -7.31 13.48 -6.57
C SER A 286 -8.73 14.04 -6.80
N VAL A 287 -8.89 14.81 -7.85
CA VAL A 287 -10.22 15.31 -8.29
C VAL A 287 -10.72 14.41 -9.41
N ARG A 288 -11.93 13.89 -9.28
CA ARG A 288 -12.60 13.18 -10.36
C ARG A 288 -13.42 14.15 -11.17
N VAL A 289 -13.00 14.38 -12.41
CA VAL A 289 -13.71 15.25 -13.36
C VAL A 289 -14.64 14.43 -14.27
N ASN A 290 -15.70 15.05 -14.73
CA ASN A 290 -16.66 14.47 -15.67
C ASN A 290 -16.68 15.22 -17.01
N ALA A 291 -17.41 14.69 -18.00
CA ALA A 291 -17.49 15.29 -19.31
C ALA A 291 -18.15 16.70 -19.29
N GLU A 292 -19.15 16.91 -18.43
CA GLU A 292 -19.84 18.19 -18.27
C GLU A 292 -18.85 19.28 -17.80
N PHE A 293 -18.02 18.98 -16.82
CA PHE A 293 -16.96 19.89 -16.36
C PHE A 293 -15.95 20.20 -17.48
N MET A 294 -15.50 19.19 -18.20
CA MET A 294 -14.54 19.38 -19.29
C MET A 294 -15.12 20.25 -20.40
N GLN A 295 -16.40 20.08 -20.75
CA GLN A 295 -17.09 20.92 -21.71
C GLN A 295 -17.24 22.37 -21.21
N ALA A 296 -17.53 22.55 -19.92
CA ALA A 296 -17.59 23.89 -19.33
C ALA A 296 -16.23 24.61 -19.41
N VAL A 297 -15.13 23.89 -19.15
CA VAL A 297 -13.75 24.41 -19.31
C VAL A 297 -13.49 24.82 -20.77
N GLU A 298 -13.80 23.94 -21.74
CA GLU A 298 -13.59 24.24 -23.17
C GLU A 298 -14.41 25.45 -23.64
N ASN A 299 -15.62 25.59 -23.15
CA ASN A 299 -16.53 26.65 -23.52
C ASN A 299 -16.33 27.96 -22.70
N GLY A 300 -15.53 27.92 -21.63
CA GLY A 300 -15.36 29.05 -20.71
C GLY A 300 -16.67 29.42 -19.98
N THR A 301 -17.50 28.42 -19.65
CA THR A 301 -18.77 28.59 -18.95
C THR A 301 -18.66 28.21 -17.48
N ASN A 302 -19.61 28.66 -16.66
CA ASN A 302 -19.70 28.24 -15.26
C ASN A 302 -20.05 26.76 -15.15
N PHE A 303 -19.70 26.16 -14.00
CA PHE A 303 -19.97 24.77 -13.66
C PHE A 303 -20.56 24.67 -12.25
N GLY A 304 -21.75 24.06 -12.14
CA GLY A 304 -22.52 24.03 -10.90
C GLY A 304 -22.01 23.00 -9.88
N LEU A 305 -21.79 23.44 -8.64
CA LEU A 305 -21.51 22.56 -7.50
C LEU A 305 -22.82 22.11 -6.86
N ARG A 306 -22.96 20.80 -6.59
CA ARG A 306 -24.23 20.17 -6.22
C ARG A 306 -24.23 19.66 -4.77
N ALA A 307 -25.24 20.07 -4.00
CA ALA A 307 -25.50 19.51 -2.67
C ALA A 307 -25.72 18.00 -2.72
N ARG A 308 -25.13 17.25 -1.82
CA ARG A 308 -25.22 15.78 -1.78
C ARG A 308 -26.55 15.27 -1.25
N THR A 309 -27.22 16.05 -0.42
CA THR A 309 -28.52 15.69 0.15
C THR A 309 -29.71 15.96 -0.78
N THR A 310 -29.61 16.94 -1.69
CA THR A 310 -30.72 17.34 -2.58
C THR A 310 -30.40 17.18 -4.07
N GLY A 311 -29.12 17.19 -4.47
CA GLY A 311 -28.69 17.20 -5.87
C GLY A 311 -28.80 18.57 -6.55
N GLU A 312 -29.29 19.58 -5.84
CA GLU A 312 -29.43 20.95 -6.37
C GLU A 312 -28.10 21.66 -6.49
N VAL A 313 -27.96 22.53 -7.49
CA VAL A 313 -26.82 23.43 -7.61
C VAL A 313 -26.90 24.47 -6.51
N VAL A 314 -25.86 24.59 -5.71
CA VAL A 314 -25.77 25.52 -4.57
C VAL A 314 -24.73 26.60 -4.77
N GLU A 315 -23.84 26.44 -5.73
CA GLU A 315 -22.77 27.37 -6.09
C GLU A 315 -22.34 27.12 -7.54
N GLU A 316 -21.92 28.18 -8.28
CA GLU A 316 -21.42 28.11 -9.66
C GLU A 316 -20.09 28.85 -9.82
#